data_6d14410c6ff1c61f1adfb7cbdb5aebeb
#
_entry.id   6d14410c6ff1c61f1adfb7cbdb5aebeb
#
_cell.length_a   1.000
_cell.length_b   1.000
_cell.length_c   1.000
_cell.angle_alpha   90.00
_cell.angle_beta   90.00
_cell.angle_gamma   90.00
#
_symmetry.space_group_name_H-M   'P 1'
#
loop_
_entity.id
_entity.type
_entity.pdbx_description
1 polymer ?
#
loop_
_entity_poly.entity_id
_entity_poly.type
_entity_poly.pdbx_seq_one_letter_code
_entity_poly.pdbx_strand_id
1 'polypeptide(L)'
;MSGSGLTFKVGRIAVRIGAQALATFDTHRQRRFFQREAGGQLFARVRDNDWEIVTATGPRSRDRRSRFSFWPHRASEQQEIFEHHARGLDYVGDWHTHPEDTPSPSSNDLTSIAEVVRRSTHHLPGFLLLIVGRRPFPDGLWASFHLIDGTSFEAKNPHF
;
A
#
# COMPACT_ATOMS: atom_id res chain seq x y z
N MET A 1 9.82 3.63 23.87
CA MET A 1 9.65 4.60 22.77
C MET A 1 8.48 4.19 21.90
N SER A 2 7.45 4.97 21.91
CA SER A 2 6.39 4.81 20.93
C SER A 2 6.96 5.24 19.57
N GLY A 3 7.26 4.28 18.73
CA GLY A 3 7.60 4.60 17.34
C GLY A 3 6.45 5.40 16.74
N SER A 4 6.76 6.57 16.19
CA SER A 4 5.80 7.38 15.46
C SER A 4 5.30 6.58 14.27
N GLY A 5 4.09 6.06 14.37
CA GLY A 5 3.43 5.31 13.31
C GLY A 5 2.10 5.95 12.99
N LEU A 6 1.69 5.89 11.74
CA LEU A 6 0.38 6.36 11.31
C LEU A 6 -0.65 5.26 11.59
N THR A 7 -1.75 5.60 12.23
CA THR A 7 -2.83 4.63 12.51
C THR A 7 -4.13 5.06 11.87
N PHE A 8 -4.91 4.08 11.44
CA PHE A 8 -6.26 4.31 10.92
C PHE A 8 -7.09 3.03 10.99
N LYS A 9 -8.38 3.18 10.86
CA LYS A 9 -9.31 2.07 10.70
C LYS A 9 -9.89 2.07 9.30
N VAL A 10 -10.01 0.89 8.72
CA VAL A 10 -10.65 0.69 7.42
C VAL A 10 -11.54 -0.54 7.53
N GLY A 11 -12.87 -0.33 7.48
CA GLY A 11 -13.81 -1.38 7.84
C GLY A 11 -13.56 -1.84 9.28
N ARG A 12 -13.33 -3.13 9.46
CA ARG A 12 -13.04 -3.74 10.79
C ARG A 12 -11.56 -3.83 11.10
N ILE A 13 -10.70 -3.43 10.16
CA ILE A 13 -9.26 -3.59 10.30
C ILE A 13 -8.65 -2.34 10.91
N ALA A 14 -7.91 -2.52 11.99
CA ALA A 14 -7.07 -1.47 12.57
C ALA A 14 -5.67 -1.60 11.97
N VAL A 15 -5.19 -0.55 11.33
CA VAL A 15 -3.91 -0.56 10.63
C VAL A 15 -2.96 0.42 11.29
N ARG A 16 -1.72 -0.04 11.51
CA ARG A 16 -0.61 0.81 11.91
C ARG A 16 0.50 0.69 10.86
N ILE A 17 0.94 1.83 10.34
CA ILE A 17 2.04 1.88 9.39
C ILE A 17 3.32 2.23 10.18
N GLY A 18 4.28 1.32 10.17
CA GLY A 18 5.54 1.49 10.88
C GLY A 18 6.52 2.42 10.18
N ALA A 19 7.60 2.74 10.88
CA ALA A 19 8.58 3.75 10.44
C ALA A 19 9.25 3.42 9.11
N GLN A 20 9.57 2.15 8.84
CA GLN A 20 10.22 1.76 7.58
C GLN A 20 9.31 2.04 6.38
N ALA A 21 8.04 1.64 6.48
CA ALA A 21 7.09 1.86 5.39
C ALA A 21 6.85 3.37 5.17
N LEU A 22 6.70 4.15 6.23
CA LEU A 22 6.55 5.59 6.14
C LEU A 22 7.77 6.25 5.46
N ALA A 23 8.98 5.81 5.79
CA ALA A 23 10.21 6.31 5.18
C ALA A 23 10.26 5.97 3.69
N THR A 24 9.86 4.77 3.30
CA THR A 24 9.79 4.36 1.89
C THR A 24 8.82 5.24 1.12
N PHE A 25 7.63 5.49 1.66
CA PHE A 25 6.65 6.36 1.02
C PHE A 25 7.19 7.78 0.85
N ASP A 26 7.80 8.33 1.89
CA ASP A 26 8.32 9.69 1.86
C ASP A 26 9.44 9.86 0.83
N THR A 27 10.33 8.87 0.73
CA THR A 27 11.42 8.87 -0.25
C THR A 27 10.92 8.95 -1.69
N HIS A 28 9.77 8.32 -1.98
CA HIS A 28 9.28 8.17 -3.35
C HIS A 28 8.13 9.10 -3.72
N ARG A 29 7.76 10.05 -2.87
CA ARG A 29 6.72 11.03 -3.22
C ARG A 29 7.07 11.77 -4.49
N GLN A 30 6.07 11.98 -5.33
CA GLN A 30 6.22 12.75 -6.57
C GLN A 30 6.13 14.25 -6.28
N ARG A 31 7.16 14.80 -5.67
CA ARG A 31 7.21 16.22 -5.29
C ARG A 31 7.41 17.14 -6.48
N ARG A 32 8.04 16.63 -7.53
CA ARG A 32 8.37 17.40 -8.74
C ARG A 32 7.67 16.82 -9.95
N PHE A 33 7.29 17.68 -10.89
CA PHE A 33 6.48 17.28 -12.05
C PHE A 33 7.12 16.20 -12.92
N PHE A 34 8.43 16.09 -12.94
CA PHE A 34 9.15 15.10 -13.77
C PHE A 34 9.31 13.75 -13.11
N GLN A 35 8.97 13.62 -11.83
CA GLN A 35 9.13 12.35 -11.13
C GLN A 35 8.10 11.34 -11.59
N ARG A 36 8.53 10.08 -11.70
CA ARG A 36 7.67 8.97 -12.11
C ARG A 36 6.92 8.41 -10.90
N GLU A 37 5.79 7.78 -11.14
CA GLU A 37 5.10 7.01 -10.11
C GLU A 37 6.02 5.93 -9.57
N ALA A 38 5.95 5.71 -8.27
CA ALA A 38 6.61 4.62 -7.58
C ALA A 38 5.56 3.75 -6.91
N GLY A 39 5.90 2.52 -6.64
CA GLY A 39 4.99 1.63 -5.94
C GLY A 39 5.67 0.34 -5.53
N GLY A 40 4.92 -0.50 -4.84
CA GLY A 40 5.40 -1.77 -4.36
C GLY A 40 4.34 -2.49 -3.56
N GLN A 41 4.81 -3.39 -2.71
CA GLN A 41 3.96 -4.24 -1.89
C GLN A 41 4.04 -3.86 -0.42
N LEU A 42 2.99 -4.22 0.32
CA LEU A 42 2.89 -4.01 1.76
C LEU A 42 2.96 -5.35 2.46
N PHE A 43 3.79 -5.43 3.50
CA PHE A 43 3.97 -6.62 4.31
C PHE A 43 3.72 -6.31 5.77
N ALA A 44 2.93 -7.15 6.44
CA ALA A 44 2.44 -6.88 7.78
C ALA A 44 2.51 -8.09 8.70
N ARG A 45 2.58 -7.80 10.01
CA ARG A 45 2.19 -8.77 11.02
C ARG A 45 0.68 -8.67 11.20
N VAL A 46 0.00 -9.76 10.92
CA VAL A 46 -1.46 -9.82 10.99
C VAL A 46 -1.87 -10.58 12.24
N ARG A 47 -2.63 -9.91 13.12
CA ARG A 47 -3.22 -10.50 14.33
C ARG A 47 -4.71 -10.19 14.32
N ASP A 48 -5.51 -11.12 13.82
CA ASP A 48 -6.95 -10.91 13.65
C ASP A 48 -7.23 -9.64 12.84
N ASN A 49 -7.85 -8.64 13.44
CA ASN A 49 -8.15 -7.35 12.80
C ASN A 49 -7.10 -6.26 13.09
N ASP A 50 -5.99 -6.62 13.72
CA ASP A 50 -4.88 -5.69 13.98
C ASP A 50 -3.72 -5.98 13.03
N TRP A 51 -3.48 -5.06 12.10
CA TRP A 51 -2.47 -5.21 11.06
C TRP A 51 -1.38 -4.16 11.24
N GLU A 52 -0.16 -4.62 11.49
CA GLU A 52 1.01 -3.76 11.56
C GLU A 52 1.80 -3.87 10.27
N ILE A 53 1.78 -2.83 9.43
CA ILE A 53 2.60 -2.77 8.23
C ILE A 53 4.04 -2.50 8.64
N VAL A 54 4.88 -3.53 8.54
CA VAL A 54 6.28 -3.48 8.95
C VAL A 54 7.16 -3.00 7.81
N THR A 55 6.86 -3.45 6.59
CA THR A 55 7.71 -3.19 5.43
C THR A 55 6.87 -2.79 4.22
N ALA A 56 7.32 -1.77 3.51
CA ALA A 56 6.88 -1.45 2.16
C ALA A 56 8.08 -1.65 1.22
N THR A 57 7.86 -2.37 0.13
CA THR A 57 8.90 -2.65 -0.88
C THR A 57 8.74 -1.77 -2.10
N GLY A 58 9.74 -1.77 -2.98
CA GLY A 58 9.69 -1.11 -4.27
C GLY A 58 10.15 0.33 -4.29
N PRO A 59 10.20 0.98 -5.46
CA PRO A 59 10.05 0.33 -6.77
C PRO A 59 11.27 -0.53 -7.11
N ARG A 60 11.10 -1.46 -8.06
CA ARG A 60 12.16 -2.38 -8.49
C ARG A 60 12.64 -1.98 -9.88
N SER A 61 13.88 -2.37 -10.23
CA SER A 61 14.48 -2.00 -11.51
C SER A 61 13.72 -2.49 -12.75
N ARG A 62 12.97 -3.59 -12.61
CA ARG A 62 12.18 -4.16 -13.71
C ARG A 62 10.75 -3.66 -13.78
N ASP A 63 10.33 -2.82 -12.82
CA ASP A 63 9.02 -2.19 -12.89
C ASP A 63 8.98 -1.16 -14.02
N ARG A 64 7.83 -1.02 -14.66
CA ARG A 64 7.60 0.03 -15.65
C ARG A 64 6.95 1.23 -14.97
N ARG A 65 7.51 2.40 -15.17
CA ARG A 65 7.10 3.62 -14.49
C ARG A 65 7.03 4.79 -15.44
N SER A 66 5.97 5.58 -15.28
CA SER A 66 5.85 6.91 -15.92
C SER A 66 5.33 7.90 -14.87
N ARG A 67 5.13 9.16 -15.24
CA ARG A 67 4.59 10.17 -14.33
C ARG A 67 3.19 9.80 -13.80
N PHE A 68 2.40 9.10 -14.60
CA PHE A 68 0.99 8.81 -14.32
C PHE A 68 0.66 7.33 -14.29
N SER A 69 1.67 6.45 -14.31
CA SER A 69 1.43 5.02 -14.29
C SER A 69 2.56 4.25 -13.61
N PHE A 70 2.19 3.14 -13.01
CA PHE A 70 3.10 2.21 -12.37
C PHE A 70 2.66 0.78 -12.69
N TRP A 71 3.59 0.01 -13.29
CA TRP A 71 3.36 -1.39 -13.68
C TRP A 71 4.39 -2.27 -13.00
N PRO A 72 4.01 -3.01 -11.95
CA PRO A 72 4.96 -3.84 -11.21
C PRO A 72 5.40 -5.05 -12.02
N HIS A 73 6.66 -5.46 -11.80
CA HIS A 73 7.20 -6.69 -12.37
C HIS A 73 6.73 -7.88 -11.54
N ARG A 74 5.85 -8.70 -12.09
CA ARG A 74 5.15 -9.78 -11.37
C ARG A 74 6.08 -10.79 -10.69
N ALA A 75 7.14 -11.23 -11.38
CA ALA A 75 8.09 -12.18 -10.82
C ALA A 75 8.81 -11.61 -9.60
N SER A 76 9.16 -10.32 -9.62
CA SER A 76 9.77 -9.63 -8.48
C SER A 76 8.80 -9.56 -7.29
N GLU A 77 7.53 -9.29 -7.56
CA GLU A 77 6.51 -9.28 -6.51
C GLU A 77 6.36 -10.64 -5.83
N GLN A 78 6.32 -11.70 -6.62
CA GLN A 78 6.19 -13.06 -6.09
C GLN A 78 7.39 -13.45 -5.25
N GLN A 79 8.59 -13.07 -5.68
CA GLN A 79 9.82 -13.30 -4.93
C GLN A 79 9.78 -12.60 -3.57
N GLU A 80 9.32 -11.36 -3.53
CA GLU A 80 9.18 -10.61 -2.29
C GLU A 80 8.18 -11.25 -1.32
N ILE A 81 7.08 -11.79 -1.84
CA ILE A 81 6.08 -12.48 -1.01
C ILE A 81 6.72 -13.70 -0.32
N PHE A 82 7.47 -14.52 -1.06
CA PHE A 82 8.16 -15.66 -0.48
C PHE A 82 9.17 -15.25 0.58
N GLU A 83 9.99 -14.24 0.30
CA GLU A 83 11.02 -13.78 1.23
C GLU A 83 10.44 -13.24 2.53
N HIS A 84 9.38 -12.45 2.45
CA HIS A 84 8.74 -11.87 3.63
C HIS A 84 7.94 -12.89 4.42
N HIS A 85 7.26 -13.81 3.74
CA HIS A 85 6.54 -14.90 4.40
C HIS A 85 7.49 -15.76 5.25
N ALA A 86 8.69 -16.03 4.76
CA ALA A 86 9.71 -16.76 5.51
C ALA A 86 10.13 -16.03 6.80
N ARG A 87 9.90 -14.73 6.89
CA ARG A 87 10.18 -13.89 8.07
C ARG A 87 8.94 -13.64 8.94
N GLY A 88 7.82 -14.31 8.64
CA GLY A 88 6.57 -14.15 9.38
C GLY A 88 5.76 -12.91 9.00
N LEU A 89 5.99 -12.35 7.81
CA LEU A 89 5.26 -11.20 7.31
C LEU A 89 4.37 -11.59 6.15
N ASP A 90 3.10 -11.22 6.24
CA ASP A 90 2.11 -11.50 5.20
C ASP A 90 2.01 -10.35 4.21
N TYR A 91 1.85 -10.69 2.94
CA TYR A 91 1.48 -9.72 1.92
C TYR A 91 0.04 -9.26 2.18
N VAL A 92 -0.16 -7.94 2.32
CA VAL A 92 -1.46 -7.39 2.71
C VAL A 92 -2.00 -6.35 1.73
N GLY A 93 -1.31 -6.09 0.64
CA GLY A 93 -1.76 -5.15 -0.37
C GLY A 93 -0.63 -4.41 -1.07
N ASP A 94 -1.00 -3.36 -1.79
CA ASP A 94 -0.09 -2.59 -2.63
C ASP A 94 -0.14 -1.11 -2.29
N TRP A 95 0.94 -0.40 -2.62
CA TRP A 95 1.01 1.05 -2.53
C TRP A 95 1.59 1.62 -3.81
N HIS A 96 1.21 2.85 -4.14
CA HIS A 96 1.87 3.63 -5.19
C HIS A 96 1.71 5.12 -4.91
N THR A 97 2.45 5.93 -5.67
CA THR A 97 2.39 7.39 -5.57
C THR A 97 1.53 7.98 -6.67
N HIS A 98 0.90 9.11 -6.40
CA HIS A 98 0.26 9.95 -7.40
C HIS A 98 0.84 11.37 -7.34
N PRO A 99 0.93 12.08 -8.47
CA PRO A 99 1.38 13.48 -8.50
C PRO A 99 0.24 14.44 -8.11
N GLU A 100 -0.41 14.16 -7.00
CA GLU A 100 -1.55 14.90 -6.48
C GLU A 100 -1.28 15.29 -5.03
N ASP A 101 -1.76 16.45 -4.60
CA ASP A 101 -1.61 16.88 -3.21
C ASP A 101 -2.37 15.97 -2.26
N THR A 102 -3.65 15.75 -2.56
CA THR A 102 -4.51 14.81 -1.86
C THR A 102 -4.90 13.71 -2.84
N PRO A 103 -4.31 12.52 -2.74
CA PRO A 103 -4.47 11.51 -3.76
C PRO A 103 -5.82 10.82 -3.69
N SER A 104 -6.28 10.36 -4.85
CA SER A 104 -7.44 9.49 -4.97
C SER A 104 -7.17 8.40 -6.01
N PRO A 105 -7.83 7.24 -5.92
CA PRO A 105 -7.58 6.16 -6.85
C PRO A 105 -8.18 6.43 -8.22
N SER A 106 -7.48 6.00 -9.26
CA SER A 106 -8.04 5.92 -10.62
C SER A 106 -8.92 4.68 -10.76
N SER A 107 -9.70 4.62 -11.84
CA SER A 107 -10.49 3.42 -12.16
C SER A 107 -9.58 2.21 -12.35
N ASN A 108 -8.41 2.39 -12.97
CA ASN A 108 -7.43 1.32 -13.14
C ASN A 108 -6.87 0.84 -11.79
N ASP A 109 -6.61 1.74 -10.86
CA ASP A 109 -6.14 1.39 -9.52
C ASP A 109 -7.15 0.48 -8.81
N LEU A 110 -8.42 0.85 -8.85
CA LEU A 110 -9.49 0.08 -8.21
C LEU A 110 -9.69 -1.28 -8.86
N THR A 111 -9.65 -1.34 -10.18
CA THR A 111 -9.76 -2.60 -10.93
C THR A 111 -8.57 -3.51 -10.62
N SER A 112 -7.36 -2.95 -10.58
CA SER A 112 -6.14 -3.72 -10.32
C SER A 112 -6.14 -4.35 -8.93
N ILE A 113 -6.49 -3.61 -7.89
CA ILE A 113 -6.50 -4.17 -6.53
C ILE A 113 -7.62 -5.21 -6.38
N ALA A 114 -8.77 -5.00 -6.99
CA ALA A 114 -9.86 -5.97 -6.97
C ALA A 114 -9.44 -7.29 -7.62
N GLU A 115 -8.69 -7.23 -8.72
CA GLU A 115 -8.15 -8.43 -9.37
C GLU A 115 -7.11 -9.15 -8.50
N VAL A 116 -6.22 -8.41 -7.86
CA VAL A 116 -5.22 -8.98 -6.95
C VAL A 116 -5.89 -9.75 -5.82
N VAL A 117 -6.91 -9.17 -5.19
CA VAL A 117 -7.67 -9.82 -4.12
C VAL A 117 -8.30 -11.13 -4.62
N ARG A 118 -8.93 -11.08 -5.78
CA ARG A 118 -9.67 -12.21 -6.33
C ARG A 118 -8.77 -13.36 -6.82
N ARG A 119 -7.61 -13.03 -7.41
CA ARG A 119 -6.71 -14.00 -8.04
C ARG A 119 -5.66 -14.56 -7.10
N SER A 120 -5.37 -13.89 -5.99
CA SER A 120 -4.34 -14.32 -5.06
C SER A 120 -4.84 -15.43 -4.15
N THR A 121 -3.94 -16.37 -3.82
CA THR A 121 -4.20 -17.38 -2.80
C THR A 121 -3.80 -16.82 -1.45
N HIS A 122 -4.79 -16.58 -0.58
CA HIS A 122 -4.54 -16.00 0.74
C HIS A 122 -5.65 -16.36 1.72
N HIS A 123 -5.40 -16.14 3.00
CA HIS A 123 -6.36 -16.38 4.09
C HIS A 123 -6.92 -15.08 4.68
N LEU A 124 -6.59 -13.95 4.08
CA LEU A 124 -7.04 -12.64 4.55
C LEU A 124 -8.41 -12.29 3.99
N PRO A 125 -9.20 -11.46 4.69
CA PRO A 125 -10.50 -11.03 4.17
C PRO A 125 -10.39 -10.11 2.96
N GLY A 126 -9.23 -9.50 2.74
CA GLY A 126 -8.99 -8.62 1.61
C GLY A 126 -7.60 -8.00 1.68
N PHE A 127 -7.35 -7.03 0.81
CA PHE A 127 -6.09 -6.31 0.74
C PHE A 127 -6.26 -4.80 0.83
N LEU A 128 -5.20 -4.16 1.30
CA LEU A 128 -5.09 -2.71 1.38
C LEU A 128 -4.60 -2.12 0.06
N LEU A 129 -5.11 -0.93 -0.26
CA LEU A 129 -4.55 -0.05 -1.29
C LEU A 129 -4.17 1.26 -0.61
N LEU A 130 -2.90 1.62 -0.67
CA LEU A 130 -2.39 2.90 -0.19
C LEU A 130 -1.88 3.73 -1.36
N ILE A 131 -2.31 5.00 -1.44
CA ILE A 131 -1.83 5.93 -2.46
C ILE A 131 -1.20 7.12 -1.75
N VAL A 132 0.04 7.43 -2.12
CA VAL A 132 0.85 8.46 -1.48
C VAL A 132 0.89 9.69 -2.38
N GLY A 133 0.34 10.79 -1.88
CA GLY A 133 0.35 12.08 -2.56
C GLY A 133 1.48 12.98 -2.11
N ARG A 134 1.44 14.25 -2.53
CA ARG A 134 2.50 15.23 -2.26
C ARG A 134 2.47 15.83 -0.86
N ARG A 135 1.28 15.96 -0.27
CA ARG A 135 1.16 16.51 1.09
C ARG A 135 1.66 15.55 2.15
N PRO A 136 2.13 16.07 3.30
CA PRO A 136 2.42 15.22 4.45
C PRO A 136 1.22 14.40 4.89
N PHE A 137 1.47 13.29 5.57
CA PHE A 137 0.39 12.49 6.17
C PHE A 137 -0.25 13.23 7.36
N PRO A 138 -1.55 13.07 7.60
CA PRO A 138 -2.43 12.12 6.91
C PRO A 138 -3.03 12.63 5.59
N ASP A 139 -3.01 13.93 5.31
CA ASP A 139 -3.69 14.54 4.16
C ASP A 139 -3.23 13.95 2.82
N GLY A 140 -1.93 13.64 2.69
CA GLY A 140 -1.33 13.07 1.51
C GLY A 140 -1.45 11.56 1.40
N LEU A 141 -2.37 10.94 2.12
CA LEU A 141 -2.56 9.48 2.07
C LEU A 141 -4.01 9.14 1.73
N TRP A 142 -4.20 8.32 0.71
CA TRP A 142 -5.42 7.55 0.48
C TRP A 142 -5.21 6.15 1.03
N ALA A 143 -6.19 5.61 1.75
CA ALA A 143 -6.17 4.22 2.20
C ALA A 143 -7.55 3.60 2.01
N SER A 144 -7.59 2.42 1.40
CA SER A 144 -8.81 1.65 1.23
C SER A 144 -8.56 0.17 1.41
N PHE A 145 -9.61 -0.56 1.74
CA PHE A 145 -9.56 -2.01 1.96
C PHE A 145 -10.55 -2.69 1.04
N HIS A 146 -10.09 -3.70 0.32
CA HIS A 146 -10.85 -4.35 -0.75
C HIS A 146 -11.07 -5.82 -0.44
N LEU A 147 -12.34 -6.21 -0.34
CA LEU A 147 -12.77 -7.58 -0.05
C LEU A 147 -12.90 -8.41 -1.32
N ILE A 148 -12.87 -9.72 -1.14
CA ILE A 148 -12.97 -10.67 -2.26
C ILE A 148 -14.32 -10.58 -3.01
N ASP A 149 -15.39 -10.14 -2.34
CA ASP A 149 -16.72 -9.98 -2.93
C ASP A 149 -16.87 -8.70 -3.76
N GLY A 150 -15.81 -7.88 -3.83
CA GLY A 150 -15.82 -6.60 -4.54
C GLY A 150 -16.22 -5.40 -3.69
N THR A 151 -16.64 -5.61 -2.45
CA THR A 151 -16.92 -4.52 -1.50
C THR A 151 -15.63 -3.84 -1.09
N SER A 152 -15.66 -2.53 -0.91
CA SER A 152 -14.49 -1.79 -0.43
C SER A 152 -14.87 -0.75 0.62
N PHE A 153 -13.89 -0.40 1.45
CA PHE A 153 -14.03 0.60 2.50
C PHE A 153 -12.87 1.59 2.39
N GLU A 154 -13.20 2.87 2.49
CA GLU A 154 -12.21 3.94 2.57
C GLU A 154 -11.89 4.21 4.05
N ALA A 155 -10.63 4.43 4.36
CA ALA A 155 -10.22 4.79 5.72
C ALA A 155 -10.72 6.19 6.08
N LYS A 156 -11.16 6.34 7.33
CA LYS A 156 -11.61 7.62 7.88
C LYS A 156 -10.65 8.08 8.97
N ASN A 157 -10.31 9.37 8.91
CA ASN A 157 -9.52 10.03 9.96
C ASN A 157 -8.21 9.33 10.33
N PRO A 158 -7.28 9.11 9.35
CA PRO A 158 -5.94 8.66 9.70
C PRO A 158 -5.27 9.66 10.66
N HIS A 159 -4.51 9.15 11.61
CA HIS A 159 -3.80 9.99 12.59
C HIS A 159 -2.52 9.32 13.08
N PHE A 160 -1.62 10.11 13.61
CA PHE A 160 -0.38 9.65 14.24
C PHE A 160 -0.59 9.29 15.70
#